data_d1c0c03f875deb749fd0a53c71ba8b8e
#
_entry.id   d1c0c03f875deb749fd0a53c71ba8b8e
#
_cell.length_a   1.000
_cell.length_b   1.000
_cell.length_c   1.000
_cell.angle_alpha   90.00
_cell.angle_beta   90.00
_cell.angle_gamma   90.00
#
_symmetry.space_group_name_H-M   'P 1'
#
loop_
_entity.id
_entity.type
_entity.pdbx_description
1 polymer ?
#
loop_
_entity_poly.entity_id
_entity_poly.type
_entity_poly.pdbx_seq_one_letter_code
_entity_poly.pdbx_strand_id
1 'polypeptide(L)'
;MYNKNRFLVIISIIISILLIELSLRIIGFNKYEFKGYPPYYLTKKGDYDNFDIKENIKETDFIFNDSKPHKVWGNEIGCFDESIANIDDNYILVAGDSNSWGYVPYEKNWSYLLEKKIKIKILNCGVPAYSTIQELYKTKKILGEGYEKKNLHKPRLIILQYTFNNDFLGDYLFPQYKVQNNILTTNKYLDNIYKGTLRYKEENKFWDKLKYDLNEKFYLFRVLHRSHSFLKKKIKHSSNKKESSSDINTPPRFILTSFDLSYLNFKKFPWAKKAWKAHLENILEFKKISDDVGAELLFVFWGDLPDYSRKHFKQALNLNKNLKKGEQIITLNNDKLLFKFLEENNINYLDLSKLAWDLVGYKSLTDEGEKLRDVLIWRNDNHLNVEGNKFMSEKIYNKLLNDNIIDMEANK
;
A
#
# COMPACT_ATOMS: atom_id res chain seq x y z
N MET A 1 -48.64 8.39 36.03
CA MET A 1 -47.32 8.53 36.67
C MET A 1 -46.21 7.74 35.89
N TYR A 2 -46.43 6.55 35.45
CA TYR A 2 -45.43 5.67 34.82
C TYR A 2 -44.77 6.24 33.56
N ASN A 3 -45.48 6.97 32.71
CA ASN A 3 -44.96 7.54 31.45
C ASN A 3 -44.02 8.76 31.69
N LYS A 4 -44.27 9.54 32.76
CA LYS A 4 -43.45 10.74 33.05
C LYS A 4 -42.03 10.36 33.48
N ASN A 5 -41.91 9.29 34.27
CA ASN A 5 -40.59 8.82 34.71
C ASN A 5 -39.77 8.21 33.55
N ARG A 6 -40.39 7.49 32.64
CA ARG A 6 -39.70 7.00 31.44
C ARG A 6 -39.22 8.12 30.55
N PHE A 7 -40.03 9.17 30.36
CA PHE A 7 -39.64 10.35 29.61
C PHE A 7 -38.45 11.08 30.21
N LEU A 8 -38.43 11.26 31.55
CA LEU A 8 -37.30 11.85 32.24
C LEU A 8 -36.02 11.03 32.13
N VAL A 9 -36.10 9.70 32.18
CA VAL A 9 -34.95 8.81 31.99
C VAL A 9 -34.39 8.96 30.54
N ILE A 10 -35.24 9.01 29.54
CA ILE A 10 -34.81 9.18 28.16
C ILE A 10 -34.09 10.54 28.00
N ILE A 11 -34.66 11.60 28.51
CA ILE A 11 -34.04 12.94 28.45
C ILE A 11 -32.67 12.93 29.16
N SER A 12 -32.59 12.33 30.32
CA SER A 12 -31.34 12.24 31.10
C SER A 12 -30.26 11.49 30.29
N ILE A 13 -30.59 10.40 29.64
CA ILE A 13 -29.67 9.66 28.78
C ILE A 13 -29.20 10.53 27.59
N ILE A 14 -30.12 11.24 26.94
CA ILE A 14 -29.75 12.11 25.80
C ILE A 14 -28.80 13.23 26.27
N ILE A 15 -29.12 13.90 27.37
CA ILE A 15 -28.26 14.96 27.96
C ILE A 15 -26.89 14.39 28.30
N SER A 16 -26.81 13.22 28.90
CA SER A 16 -25.54 12.57 29.25
C SER A 16 -24.71 12.27 28.01
N ILE A 17 -25.32 11.76 26.95
CA ILE A 17 -24.63 11.52 25.66
C ILE A 17 -24.08 12.82 25.07
N LEU A 18 -24.88 13.89 25.08
CA LEU A 18 -24.44 15.21 24.58
C LEU A 18 -23.30 15.79 25.41
N LEU A 19 -23.36 15.67 26.72
CA LEU A 19 -22.27 16.14 27.61
C LEU A 19 -20.97 15.35 27.39
N ILE A 20 -21.05 14.04 27.22
CA ILE A 20 -19.87 13.21 26.91
C ILE A 20 -19.31 13.61 25.54
N GLU A 21 -20.13 13.75 24.52
CA GLU A 21 -19.71 14.17 23.18
C GLU A 21 -19.02 15.55 23.22
N LEU A 22 -19.60 16.52 23.95
CA LEU A 22 -19.03 17.85 24.13
C LEU A 22 -17.68 17.80 24.86
N SER A 23 -17.59 17.02 25.93
CA SER A 23 -16.35 16.83 26.69
C SER A 23 -15.25 16.24 25.80
N LEU A 24 -15.54 15.22 25.00
CA LEU A 24 -14.60 14.60 24.09
C LEU A 24 -14.12 15.60 23.00
N ARG A 25 -14.97 16.53 22.57
CA ARG A 25 -14.60 17.60 21.64
C ARG A 25 -13.67 18.62 22.27
N ILE A 26 -13.93 19.03 23.52
CA ILE A 26 -13.11 19.99 24.25
C ILE A 26 -11.72 19.41 24.54
N ILE A 27 -11.64 18.16 24.97
CA ILE A 27 -10.37 17.46 25.22
C ILE A 27 -9.56 17.25 23.93
N GLY A 28 -10.17 17.44 22.76
CA GLY A 28 -9.51 17.19 21.47
C GLY A 28 -9.21 15.72 21.28
N PHE A 29 -10.10 14.83 21.76
CA PHE A 29 -9.93 13.39 21.60
C PHE A 29 -9.66 13.07 20.13
N ASN A 30 -8.48 12.54 19.87
CA ASN A 30 -7.89 12.52 18.55
C ASN A 30 -8.82 11.89 17.50
N LYS A 31 -9.04 12.62 16.42
CA LYS A 31 -10.02 12.33 15.39
C LYS A 31 -9.71 11.02 14.64
N TYR A 32 -8.50 10.48 14.78
CA TYR A 32 -7.94 9.61 13.78
C TYR A 32 -7.43 8.29 14.28
N GLU A 33 -8.04 7.27 13.83
CA GLU A 33 -7.51 5.97 13.46
C GLU A 33 -8.46 5.30 12.47
N PHE A 34 -8.73 5.95 11.36
CA PHE A 34 -9.23 5.22 10.24
C PHE A 34 -8.01 4.63 9.51
N LYS A 35 -7.59 3.44 9.91
CA LYS A 35 -6.74 2.59 9.06
C LYS A 35 -7.63 2.16 7.91
N GLY A 36 -7.75 3.00 6.92
CA GLY A 36 -8.68 2.77 5.83
C GLY A 36 -7.94 2.66 4.53
N TYR A 37 -8.22 1.60 3.82
CA TYR A 37 -8.23 1.60 2.37
C TYR A 37 -9.02 2.82 1.88
N PRO A 38 -8.83 3.24 0.62
CA PRO A 38 -9.65 4.29 0.06
C PRO A 38 -11.11 4.05 0.42
N PRO A 39 -11.85 5.06 0.84
CA PRO A 39 -13.24 4.89 1.21
C PRO A 39 -13.99 4.14 0.10
N TYR A 40 -14.94 3.28 0.49
CA TYR A 40 -15.72 2.47 -0.47
C TYR A 40 -16.32 3.28 -1.63
N TYR A 41 -16.56 4.58 -1.43
CA TYR A 41 -17.08 5.46 -2.46
C TYR A 41 -16.02 5.87 -3.51
N LEU A 42 -14.74 5.73 -3.20
CA LEU A 42 -13.64 5.94 -4.14
C LEU A 42 -13.34 4.69 -4.97
N THR A 43 -13.86 3.53 -4.54
CA THR A 43 -13.54 2.27 -5.19
C THR A 43 -14.72 1.70 -5.95
N LYS A 44 -14.44 0.99 -7.01
CA LYS A 44 -15.37 0.14 -7.74
C LYS A 44 -14.94 -1.32 -7.61
N LYS A 45 -15.85 -2.25 -7.89
CA LYS A 45 -15.47 -3.63 -8.16
C LYS A 45 -14.62 -3.59 -9.44
N GLY A 46 -13.37 -3.99 -9.34
CA GLY A 46 -12.50 -4.19 -10.48
C GLY A 46 -12.94 -5.42 -11.27
N ASP A 47 -12.39 -5.59 -12.47
CA ASP A 47 -12.74 -6.70 -13.36
C ASP A 47 -12.31 -8.08 -12.82
N TYR A 48 -11.78 -8.16 -11.58
CA TYR A 48 -11.07 -9.32 -11.02
C TYR A 48 -11.47 -9.67 -9.59
N ASP A 49 -12.70 -9.43 -9.18
CA ASP A 49 -13.14 -9.53 -7.78
C ASP A 49 -12.30 -8.68 -6.79
N ASN A 50 -11.45 -7.83 -7.35
CA ASN A 50 -10.65 -6.84 -6.65
C ASN A 50 -11.32 -5.46 -6.72
N PHE A 51 -10.81 -4.50 -5.98
CA PHE A 51 -11.25 -3.11 -6.12
C PHE A 51 -10.27 -2.33 -7.00
N ASP A 52 -10.77 -1.31 -7.67
CA ASP A 52 -9.98 -0.29 -8.35
C ASP A 52 -10.54 1.08 -8.00
N ILE A 53 -9.76 2.14 -8.17
CA ILE A 53 -10.25 3.50 -8.00
C ILE A 53 -11.31 3.79 -9.09
N LYS A 54 -12.44 4.35 -8.67
CA LYS A 54 -13.48 4.75 -9.62
C LYS A 54 -12.97 5.86 -10.53
N GLU A 55 -13.41 5.80 -11.76
CA GLU A 55 -13.20 6.86 -12.75
C GLU A 55 -14.12 8.06 -12.46
N ASN A 56 -13.66 9.25 -12.80
CA ASN A 56 -14.43 10.50 -12.70
C ASN A 56 -15.05 10.76 -11.30
N ILE A 57 -14.34 10.38 -10.24
CA ILE A 57 -14.77 10.70 -8.88
C ILE A 57 -14.37 12.12 -8.55
N LYS A 58 -15.37 12.91 -8.17
CA LYS A 58 -15.16 14.25 -7.64
C LYS A 58 -14.39 14.23 -6.32
N GLU A 59 -13.70 15.32 -6.04
CA GLU A 59 -13.01 15.53 -4.78
C GLU A 59 -13.87 15.20 -3.58
N THR A 60 -13.29 14.39 -2.70
CA THR A 60 -13.95 13.88 -1.51
C THR A 60 -13.01 14.01 -0.32
N ASP A 61 -13.54 14.37 0.85
CA ASP A 61 -12.76 14.45 2.08
C ASP A 61 -12.27 13.07 2.51
N PHE A 62 -10.98 12.99 2.76
CA PHE A 62 -10.30 11.81 3.27
C PHE A 62 -9.39 12.17 4.44
N ILE A 63 -9.24 11.24 5.36
CA ILE A 63 -8.42 11.42 6.55
C ILE A 63 -7.70 10.11 6.84
N PHE A 64 -6.40 10.21 7.04
CA PHE A 64 -5.56 9.07 7.36
C PHE A 64 -4.71 9.37 8.59
N ASN A 65 -4.75 8.48 9.59
CA ASN A 65 -4.02 8.61 10.85
C ASN A 65 -4.17 10.00 11.49
N ASP A 66 -3.04 10.62 11.81
CA ASP A 66 -2.95 11.95 12.41
C ASP A 66 -2.93 13.07 11.36
N SER A 67 -3.20 12.75 10.09
CA SER A 67 -3.24 13.75 9.03
C SER A 67 -4.43 14.69 9.19
N LYS A 68 -4.30 15.90 8.68
CA LYS A 68 -5.45 16.78 8.48
C LYS A 68 -6.33 16.24 7.36
N PRO A 69 -7.66 16.51 7.37
CA PRO A 69 -8.52 16.20 6.24
C PRO A 69 -7.92 16.78 4.95
N HIS A 70 -7.92 15.97 3.91
CA HIS A 70 -7.49 16.39 2.57
C HIS A 70 -8.39 15.80 1.50
N LYS A 71 -8.29 16.30 0.30
CA LYS A 71 -9.09 15.86 -0.83
C LYS A 71 -8.43 14.69 -1.53
N VAL A 72 -9.25 13.72 -1.94
CA VAL A 72 -8.88 12.62 -2.82
C VAL A 72 -9.94 12.49 -3.91
N TRP A 73 -9.53 12.05 -5.09
CA TRP A 73 -10.39 11.87 -6.26
C TRP A 73 -9.88 10.75 -7.17
N GLY A 74 -10.59 10.46 -8.23
CA GLY A 74 -10.14 9.60 -9.32
C GLY A 74 -10.42 10.29 -10.65
N ASN A 75 -9.40 10.44 -11.47
CA ASN A 75 -9.53 11.02 -12.80
C ASN A 75 -10.26 10.09 -13.79
N GLU A 76 -10.24 10.40 -15.07
CA GLU A 76 -11.00 9.70 -16.13
C GLU A 76 -10.64 8.23 -16.31
N ILE A 77 -9.47 7.80 -15.78
CA ILE A 77 -8.98 6.41 -15.85
C ILE A 77 -8.82 5.79 -14.45
N GLY A 78 -9.33 6.44 -13.40
CA GLY A 78 -9.27 5.95 -12.04
C GLY A 78 -7.88 6.05 -11.42
N CYS A 79 -7.10 7.06 -11.77
CA CYS A 79 -5.85 7.40 -11.11
C CYS A 79 -6.04 8.59 -10.17
N PHE A 80 -5.32 8.61 -9.04
CA PHE A 80 -5.33 9.73 -8.12
C PHE A 80 -4.39 10.82 -8.64
N ASP A 81 -4.85 11.49 -9.68
CA ASP A 81 -4.11 12.54 -10.38
C ASP A 81 -5.04 13.52 -11.05
N GLU A 82 -4.47 14.57 -11.66
CA GLU A 82 -5.19 15.51 -12.50
C GLU A 82 -5.81 14.83 -13.73
N SER A 83 -6.59 15.59 -14.51
CA SER A 83 -7.19 15.11 -15.76
C SER A 83 -6.12 14.66 -16.76
N ILE A 84 -6.36 13.52 -17.44
CA ILE A 84 -5.50 13.05 -18.51
C ILE A 84 -5.50 13.99 -19.73
N ALA A 85 -6.48 14.87 -19.86
CA ALA A 85 -6.49 15.89 -20.92
C ALA A 85 -5.30 16.88 -20.83
N ASN A 86 -4.65 16.93 -19.67
CA ASN A 86 -3.47 17.78 -19.43
C ASN A 86 -2.14 17.03 -19.63
N ILE A 87 -2.21 15.77 -20.12
CA ILE A 87 -1.04 14.93 -20.33
C ILE A 87 -0.64 14.98 -21.81
N ASP A 88 0.57 15.39 -22.06
CA ASP A 88 1.22 15.38 -23.37
C ASP A 88 1.99 14.06 -23.63
N ASP A 89 2.74 14.02 -24.75
CA ASP A 89 3.49 12.82 -25.18
C ASP A 89 4.72 12.54 -24.31
N ASN A 90 5.04 13.41 -23.37
CA ASN A 90 6.26 13.30 -22.56
C ASN A 90 5.90 13.18 -21.08
N TYR A 91 5.29 12.06 -20.71
CA TYR A 91 4.91 11.85 -19.31
C TYR A 91 5.53 10.59 -18.70
N ILE A 92 5.45 10.49 -17.38
CA ILE A 92 5.88 9.35 -16.59
C ILE A 92 4.65 8.67 -16.01
N LEU A 93 4.50 7.36 -16.22
CA LEU A 93 3.45 6.55 -15.61
C LEU A 93 3.97 5.94 -14.31
N VAL A 94 3.24 6.12 -13.22
CA VAL A 94 3.52 5.45 -11.94
C VAL A 94 2.54 4.31 -11.74
N ALA A 95 3.07 3.09 -11.67
CA ALA A 95 2.40 1.91 -11.15
C ALA A 95 2.89 1.65 -9.72
N GLY A 96 2.01 1.20 -8.83
CA GLY A 96 2.38 0.91 -7.45
C GLY A 96 1.18 0.76 -6.54
N ASP A 97 1.48 0.57 -5.26
CA ASP A 97 0.51 0.30 -4.21
C ASP A 97 0.09 1.56 -3.42
N SER A 98 -0.18 1.38 -2.16
CA SER A 98 -0.55 2.42 -1.21
C SER A 98 0.52 3.49 -0.99
N ASN A 99 1.81 3.18 -1.19
CA ASN A 99 2.89 4.16 -1.09
C ASN A 99 2.96 5.06 -2.32
N SER A 100 2.48 4.61 -3.47
CA SER A 100 2.29 5.45 -4.65
C SER A 100 1.01 6.27 -4.57
N TRP A 101 -0.13 5.64 -4.20
CA TRP A 101 -1.38 6.38 -4.03
C TRP A 101 -1.20 7.50 -3.01
N GLY A 102 -0.47 7.23 -1.93
CA GLY A 102 -0.12 8.18 -0.89
C GLY A 102 -1.29 8.49 0.06
N TYR A 103 -0.98 8.49 1.36
CA TYR A 103 -1.93 8.86 2.42
C TYR A 103 -1.64 10.27 2.92
N VAL A 104 -1.39 11.17 1.99
CA VAL A 104 -1.08 12.59 2.21
C VAL A 104 -1.88 13.45 1.23
N PRO A 105 -2.03 14.77 1.46
CA PRO A 105 -2.59 15.67 0.46
C PRO A 105 -1.88 15.54 -0.88
N TYR A 106 -2.60 15.67 -1.98
CA TYR A 106 -2.08 15.50 -3.35
C TYR A 106 -0.76 16.27 -3.57
N GLU A 107 -0.72 17.53 -3.16
CA GLU A 107 0.44 18.43 -3.31
C GLU A 107 1.64 18.03 -2.42
N LYS A 108 1.44 17.05 -1.55
CA LYS A 108 2.48 16.46 -0.68
C LYS A 108 2.85 15.04 -1.10
N ASN A 109 2.17 14.48 -2.09
CA ASN A 109 2.51 13.17 -2.66
C ASN A 109 3.86 13.25 -3.39
N TRP A 110 4.64 12.20 -3.29
CA TRP A 110 5.97 12.16 -3.90
C TRP A 110 5.95 12.31 -5.43
N SER A 111 4.91 11.79 -6.11
CA SER A 111 4.77 11.90 -7.55
C SER A 111 4.54 13.36 -7.97
N TYR A 112 3.64 14.08 -7.29
CA TYR A 112 3.44 15.50 -7.51
C TYR A 112 4.70 16.33 -7.23
N LEU A 113 5.37 16.05 -6.10
CA LEU A 113 6.61 16.74 -5.74
C LEU A 113 7.72 16.50 -6.77
N LEU A 114 7.81 15.30 -7.31
CA LEU A 114 8.74 14.95 -8.38
C LEU A 114 8.38 15.68 -9.68
N GLU A 115 7.11 15.67 -10.08
CA GLU A 115 6.61 16.39 -11.25
C GLU A 115 7.03 17.87 -11.23
N LYS A 116 6.84 18.54 -10.09
CA LYS A 116 7.24 19.95 -9.94
C LYS A 116 8.75 20.18 -10.07
N LYS A 117 9.56 19.19 -9.69
CA LYS A 117 11.03 19.29 -9.81
C LYS A 117 11.51 19.08 -11.25
N ILE A 118 10.97 18.06 -11.92
CA ILE A 118 11.44 17.67 -13.25
C ILE A 118 10.72 18.40 -14.39
N LYS A 119 9.58 19.02 -14.09
CA LYS A 119 8.70 19.70 -15.08
C LYS A 119 8.20 18.74 -16.19
N ILE A 120 8.10 17.47 -15.89
CA ILE A 120 7.52 16.44 -16.75
C ILE A 120 6.30 15.92 -16.03
N LYS A 121 5.16 15.81 -16.72
CA LYS A 121 3.91 15.32 -16.14
C LYS A 121 4.08 13.89 -15.62
N ILE A 122 3.55 13.65 -14.42
CA ILE A 122 3.53 12.32 -13.82
C ILE A 122 2.10 11.88 -13.62
N LEU A 123 1.72 10.74 -14.17
CA LEU A 123 0.42 10.12 -13.99
C LEU A 123 0.51 9.07 -12.90
N ASN A 124 0.03 9.39 -11.70
CA ASN A 124 0.07 8.49 -10.55
C ASN A 124 -1.16 7.57 -10.52
N CYS A 125 -0.96 6.32 -10.90
CA CYS A 125 -2.00 5.30 -10.93
C CYS A 125 -1.85 4.24 -9.83
N GLY A 126 -1.15 4.55 -8.75
CA GLY A 126 -1.05 3.68 -7.57
C GLY A 126 -2.42 3.36 -6.98
N VAL A 127 -2.59 2.13 -6.47
CA VAL A 127 -3.82 1.67 -5.81
C VAL A 127 -3.48 0.96 -4.51
N PRO A 128 -4.01 1.40 -3.37
CA PRO A 128 -3.73 0.77 -2.09
C PRO A 128 -3.99 -0.73 -2.10
N ALA A 129 -3.05 -1.48 -1.50
CA ALA A 129 -3.08 -2.94 -1.38
C ALA A 129 -3.00 -3.72 -2.70
N TYR A 130 -2.57 -3.11 -3.78
CA TYR A 130 -2.20 -3.84 -4.98
C TYR A 130 -0.89 -4.61 -4.76
N SER A 131 -0.74 -5.68 -5.51
CA SER A 131 0.51 -6.42 -5.72
C SER A 131 0.97 -6.25 -7.16
N THR A 132 2.20 -6.64 -7.46
CA THR A 132 2.81 -6.46 -8.78
C THR A 132 1.92 -6.96 -9.92
N ILE A 133 1.23 -8.09 -9.77
CA ILE A 133 0.31 -8.59 -10.81
C ILE A 133 -0.89 -7.67 -11.04
N GLN A 134 -1.41 -7.05 -9.99
CA GLN A 134 -2.55 -6.13 -10.10
C GLN A 134 -2.11 -4.79 -10.69
N GLU A 135 -0.94 -4.30 -10.30
CA GLU A 135 -0.29 -3.13 -10.88
C GLU A 135 0.00 -3.32 -12.35
N LEU A 136 0.55 -4.48 -12.71
CA LEU A 136 0.79 -4.90 -14.10
C LEU A 136 -0.49 -4.84 -14.92
N TYR A 137 -1.55 -5.39 -14.38
CA TYR A 137 -2.83 -5.41 -15.07
C TYR A 137 -3.40 -4.00 -15.26
N LYS A 138 -3.39 -3.18 -14.20
CA LYS A 138 -3.83 -1.78 -14.32
C LYS A 138 -2.99 -1.02 -15.35
N THR A 139 -1.69 -1.24 -15.35
CA THR A 139 -0.78 -0.66 -16.35
C THR A 139 -1.15 -1.10 -17.77
N LYS A 140 -1.38 -2.39 -18.01
CA LYS A 140 -1.86 -2.89 -19.31
C LYS A 140 -3.17 -2.24 -19.75
N LYS A 141 -4.11 -2.11 -18.82
CA LYS A 141 -5.40 -1.46 -19.08
C LYS A 141 -5.23 0.01 -19.45
N ILE A 142 -4.39 0.74 -18.74
CA ILE A 142 -4.13 2.16 -19.01
C ILE A 142 -3.46 2.32 -20.37
N LEU A 143 -2.44 1.52 -20.67
CA LEU A 143 -1.71 1.59 -21.93
C LEU A 143 -2.57 1.14 -23.13
N GLY A 144 -3.45 0.15 -22.94
CA GLY A 144 -4.39 -0.30 -23.98
C GLY A 144 -5.61 0.63 -24.11
N GLU A 145 -6.49 0.61 -23.09
CA GLU A 145 -7.76 1.35 -23.16
C GLU A 145 -7.58 2.88 -23.04
N GLY A 146 -6.65 3.33 -22.23
CA GLY A 146 -6.37 4.76 -22.07
C GLY A 146 -5.76 5.33 -23.32
N TYR A 147 -4.85 4.60 -23.93
CA TYR A 147 -4.17 4.98 -25.17
C TYR A 147 -5.14 5.03 -26.36
N GLU A 148 -5.92 3.95 -26.57
CA GLU A 148 -6.81 3.83 -27.72
C GLU A 148 -8.10 4.65 -27.61
N LYS A 149 -8.71 4.67 -26.43
CA LYS A 149 -10.04 5.26 -26.23
C LYS A 149 -10.03 6.69 -25.72
N LYS A 150 -8.96 7.13 -25.08
CA LYS A 150 -8.89 8.44 -24.42
C LYS A 150 -7.74 9.32 -24.89
N ASN A 151 -7.09 8.95 -25.99
CA ASN A 151 -5.96 9.67 -26.59
C ASN A 151 -4.81 9.94 -25.60
N LEU A 152 -4.56 8.99 -24.71
CA LEU A 152 -3.41 9.06 -23.82
C LEU A 152 -2.16 8.62 -24.60
N HIS A 153 -1.14 9.45 -24.63
CA HIS A 153 0.12 9.14 -25.30
C HIS A 153 0.91 8.03 -24.58
N LYS A 154 1.95 7.52 -25.21
CA LYS A 154 2.85 6.54 -24.58
C LYS A 154 3.73 7.24 -23.55
N PRO A 155 3.92 6.65 -22.35
CA PRO A 155 4.85 7.19 -21.38
C PRO A 155 6.29 7.07 -21.88
N ARG A 156 7.17 7.99 -21.49
CA ARG A 156 8.61 7.85 -21.70
C ARG A 156 9.28 6.97 -20.65
N LEU A 157 8.68 6.89 -19.47
CA LEU A 157 9.16 6.14 -18.32
C LEU A 157 7.99 5.54 -17.58
N ILE A 158 8.13 4.30 -17.14
CA ILE A 158 7.24 3.65 -16.18
C ILE A 158 8.02 3.52 -14.87
N ILE A 159 7.50 4.09 -13.79
CA ILE A 159 8.01 3.86 -12.44
C ILE A 159 7.14 2.80 -11.79
N LEU A 160 7.73 1.63 -11.49
CA LEU A 160 7.12 0.60 -10.68
C LEU A 160 7.57 0.82 -9.23
N GLN A 161 6.69 1.42 -8.42
CA GLN A 161 6.93 1.53 -7.00
C GLN A 161 6.52 0.22 -6.32
N TYR A 162 7.45 -0.38 -5.67
CA TYR A 162 7.39 -1.74 -5.19
C TYR A 162 7.52 -1.81 -3.67
N THR A 163 6.61 -2.53 -3.03
CA THR A 163 6.63 -2.80 -1.58
C THR A 163 6.68 -4.30 -1.33
N PHE A 164 7.82 -4.80 -0.91
CA PHE A 164 8.18 -6.21 -0.93
C PHE A 164 7.13 -7.16 -0.33
N ASN A 165 6.49 -6.81 0.78
CA ASN A 165 5.47 -7.68 1.39
C ASN A 165 4.17 -7.72 0.60
N ASN A 166 3.71 -6.58 0.09
CA ASN A 166 2.51 -6.50 -0.73
C ASN A 166 2.69 -7.26 -2.03
N ASP A 167 3.74 -6.91 -2.74
CA ASP A 167 3.99 -7.39 -4.08
C ASP A 167 4.32 -8.86 -4.10
N PHE A 168 5.27 -9.28 -3.28
CA PHE A 168 5.68 -10.68 -3.24
C PHE A 168 4.58 -11.62 -2.73
N LEU A 169 3.94 -11.29 -1.60
CA LEU A 169 2.87 -12.14 -1.05
C LEU A 169 1.61 -12.06 -1.89
N GLY A 170 1.28 -10.90 -2.40
CA GLY A 170 0.13 -10.71 -3.26
C GLY A 170 0.26 -11.57 -4.51
N ASP A 171 1.39 -11.58 -5.16
CA ASP A 171 1.66 -12.39 -6.33
C ASP A 171 1.57 -13.90 -6.05
N TYR A 172 1.89 -14.33 -4.84
CA TYR A 172 1.65 -15.72 -4.44
C TYR A 172 0.18 -16.03 -4.16
N LEU A 173 -0.49 -15.11 -3.49
CA LEU A 173 -1.90 -15.29 -3.16
C LEU A 173 -2.79 -15.19 -4.40
N PHE A 174 -2.29 -14.54 -5.47
CA PHE A 174 -2.94 -14.44 -6.78
C PHE A 174 -2.36 -15.29 -7.92
N PRO A 175 -1.52 -16.33 -7.71
CA PRO A 175 -0.88 -17.08 -8.80
C PRO A 175 -1.86 -17.85 -9.68
N GLN A 176 -3.12 -17.83 -9.36
CA GLN A 176 -4.19 -18.50 -10.08
C GLN A 176 -4.98 -17.52 -10.95
N TYR A 177 -4.64 -16.24 -10.93
CA TYR A 177 -5.15 -15.30 -11.89
C TYR A 177 -4.49 -15.60 -13.24
N LYS A 178 -5.28 -16.10 -14.17
CA LYS A 178 -4.87 -16.21 -15.56
C LYS A 178 -5.45 -15.05 -16.32
N VAL A 179 -4.60 -14.35 -17.05
CA VAL A 179 -5.10 -13.37 -18.01
C VAL A 179 -5.63 -14.16 -19.22
N GLN A 180 -6.94 -14.25 -19.35
CA GLN A 180 -7.61 -14.77 -20.52
C GLN A 180 -8.37 -13.62 -21.19
N ASN A 181 -8.02 -13.32 -22.45
CA ASN A 181 -8.63 -12.23 -23.22
C ASN A 181 -8.55 -10.85 -22.51
N ASN A 182 -7.40 -10.52 -21.94
CA ASN A 182 -7.18 -9.33 -21.10
C ASN A 182 -8.05 -9.29 -19.81
N ILE A 183 -8.61 -10.40 -19.41
CA ILE A 183 -9.41 -10.54 -18.18
C ILE A 183 -8.69 -11.49 -17.24
N LEU A 184 -8.42 -11.05 -16.02
CA LEU A 184 -7.94 -11.89 -14.91
C LEU A 184 -9.09 -12.77 -14.42
N THR A 185 -8.95 -14.07 -14.44
CA THR A 185 -9.94 -14.99 -13.91
C THR A 185 -9.48 -15.55 -12.57
N THR A 186 -10.35 -15.51 -11.55
CA THR A 186 -10.04 -16.00 -10.20
C THR A 186 -10.38 -17.48 -10.02
N ASN A 187 -9.62 -18.17 -9.17
CA ASN A 187 -10.03 -19.47 -8.65
C ASN A 187 -10.76 -19.30 -7.31
N LYS A 188 -11.89 -19.98 -7.13
CA LYS A 188 -12.76 -19.97 -5.93
C LYS A 188 -12.03 -20.15 -4.57
N TYR A 189 -10.85 -20.72 -4.56
CA TYR A 189 -10.09 -20.96 -3.33
C TYR A 189 -9.52 -19.67 -2.72
N LEU A 190 -9.06 -18.74 -3.55
CA LEU A 190 -8.55 -17.45 -3.11
C LEU A 190 -9.64 -16.52 -2.60
N ASP A 191 -10.83 -16.65 -3.13
CA ASP A 191 -12.02 -15.95 -2.67
C ASP A 191 -12.24 -16.07 -1.15
N ASN A 192 -11.92 -17.22 -0.55
CA ASN A 192 -12.05 -17.47 0.88
C ASN A 192 -10.91 -16.88 1.73
N ILE A 193 -9.69 -16.80 1.21
CA ILE A 193 -8.54 -16.20 1.92
C ILE A 193 -8.65 -14.68 1.87
N TYR A 194 -9.01 -14.12 0.72
CA TYR A 194 -9.12 -12.67 0.51
C TYR A 194 -10.43 -12.06 1.02
N LYS A 195 -11.54 -12.79 1.04
CA LYS A 195 -12.79 -12.35 1.71
C LYS A 195 -12.57 -11.96 3.19
N GLY A 196 -11.48 -12.41 3.79
CA GLY A 196 -11.06 -12.03 5.14
C GLY A 196 -10.33 -10.68 5.23
N THR A 197 -9.59 -10.27 4.19
CA THR A 197 -8.69 -9.12 4.21
C THR A 197 -9.15 -7.95 3.35
N LEU A 198 -9.72 -8.21 2.19
CA LEU A 198 -10.20 -7.20 1.24
C LEU A 198 -11.71 -7.32 1.07
N ARG A 199 -12.46 -6.99 2.13
CA ARG A 199 -13.92 -6.96 2.06
C ARG A 199 -14.41 -5.76 1.25
N TYR A 200 -14.33 -5.82 -0.05
CA TYR A 200 -15.26 -5.08 -0.87
C TYR A 200 -16.62 -5.80 -0.83
N LYS A 201 -17.45 -5.46 0.13
CA LYS A 201 -18.85 -5.89 0.17
C LYS A 201 -19.68 -4.79 -0.47
N GLU A 202 -20.08 -5.00 -1.72
CA GLU A 202 -21.14 -4.18 -2.32
C GLU A 202 -22.44 -4.20 -1.48
N GLU A 203 -22.66 -5.27 -0.75
CA GLU A 203 -23.88 -5.56 0.00
C GLU A 203 -24.15 -4.64 1.21
N ASN A 204 -23.17 -3.87 1.68
CA ASN A 204 -23.31 -3.04 2.89
C ASN A 204 -22.97 -1.56 2.70
N LYS A 205 -23.07 -1.03 1.48
CA LYS A 205 -22.76 0.38 1.19
C LYS A 205 -23.44 1.38 2.13
N PHE A 206 -24.69 1.12 2.50
CA PHE A 206 -25.43 1.98 3.43
C PHE A 206 -24.82 1.94 4.85
N TRP A 207 -24.56 0.76 5.38
CA TRP A 207 -24.04 0.60 6.74
C TRP A 207 -22.60 1.06 6.86
N ASP A 208 -21.78 0.83 5.84
CA ASP A 208 -20.39 1.29 5.81
C ASP A 208 -20.32 2.82 5.70
N LYS A 209 -21.19 3.42 4.89
CA LYS A 209 -21.35 4.87 4.82
C LYS A 209 -21.84 5.44 6.15
N LEU A 210 -22.89 4.88 6.71
CA LEU A 210 -23.43 5.33 7.99
C LEU A 210 -22.38 5.25 9.10
N LYS A 211 -21.64 4.15 9.16
CA LYS A 211 -20.55 3.96 10.12
C LYS A 211 -19.42 4.96 9.91
N TYR A 212 -19.06 5.23 8.67
CA TYR A 212 -18.10 6.28 8.31
C TYR A 212 -18.61 7.64 8.77
N ASP A 213 -19.83 8.03 8.39
CA ASP A 213 -20.42 9.31 8.75
C ASP A 213 -20.53 9.49 10.29
N LEU A 214 -20.87 8.42 11.01
CA LEU A 214 -20.91 8.44 12.47
C LEU A 214 -19.52 8.59 13.09
N ASN A 215 -18.50 7.90 12.56
CA ASN A 215 -17.12 8.07 12.99
C ASN A 215 -16.62 9.49 12.71
N GLU A 216 -17.00 10.08 11.59
CA GLU A 216 -16.60 11.44 11.22
C GLU A 216 -17.24 12.49 12.11
N LYS A 217 -18.53 12.35 12.40
CA LYS A 217 -19.31 13.39 13.07
C LYS A 217 -19.29 13.30 14.60
N PHE A 218 -19.15 12.09 15.17
CA PHE A 218 -19.35 11.85 16.60
C PHE A 218 -18.11 11.25 17.29
N TYR A 219 -17.55 11.98 18.23
CA TYR A 219 -16.38 11.54 19.02
C TYR A 219 -16.71 10.35 19.92
N LEU A 220 -17.89 10.34 20.53
CA LEU A 220 -18.35 9.22 21.35
C LEU A 220 -18.45 7.92 20.53
N PHE A 221 -18.99 8.00 19.31
CA PHE A 221 -19.07 6.83 18.43
C PHE A 221 -17.67 6.27 18.11
N ARG A 222 -16.68 7.13 17.92
CA ARG A 222 -15.28 6.71 17.72
C ARG A 222 -14.72 5.96 18.91
N VAL A 223 -14.93 6.49 20.12
CA VAL A 223 -14.49 5.83 21.36
C VAL A 223 -15.11 4.44 21.47
N LEU A 224 -16.41 4.34 21.28
CA LEU A 224 -17.13 3.06 21.35
C LEU A 224 -16.65 2.08 20.28
N HIS A 225 -16.47 2.55 19.06
CA HIS A 225 -15.97 1.72 17.96
C HIS A 225 -14.54 1.22 18.19
N ARG A 226 -13.66 2.09 18.72
CA ARG A 226 -12.28 1.71 19.11
C ARG A 226 -12.26 0.69 20.23
N SER A 227 -13.04 0.93 21.29
CA SER A 227 -13.15 0.01 22.42
C SER A 227 -13.64 -1.36 21.98
N HIS A 228 -14.67 -1.41 21.15
CA HIS A 228 -15.17 -2.65 20.57
C HIS A 228 -14.10 -3.38 19.72
N SER A 229 -13.40 -2.64 18.87
CA SER A 229 -12.33 -3.19 18.03
C SER A 229 -11.15 -3.72 18.88
N PHE A 230 -10.79 -3.01 19.94
CA PHE A 230 -9.75 -3.43 20.89
C PHE A 230 -10.14 -4.71 21.63
N LEU A 231 -11.35 -4.76 22.17
CA LEU A 231 -11.87 -5.95 22.85
C LEU A 231 -11.94 -7.16 21.92
N LYS A 232 -12.42 -6.97 20.71
CA LYS A 232 -12.47 -8.03 19.68
C LYS A 232 -11.09 -8.56 19.32
N LYS A 233 -10.07 -7.69 19.21
CA LYS A 233 -8.67 -8.09 19.01
C LYS A 233 -8.14 -8.87 20.20
N LYS A 234 -8.40 -8.42 21.44
CA LYS A 234 -7.94 -9.08 22.67
C LYS A 234 -8.54 -10.49 22.81
N ILE A 235 -9.83 -10.65 22.53
CA ILE A 235 -10.52 -11.95 22.55
C ILE A 235 -9.94 -12.86 21.46
N LYS A 236 -9.75 -12.34 20.24
CA LYS A 236 -9.19 -13.12 19.12
C LYS A 236 -7.74 -13.54 19.37
N HIS A 237 -6.93 -12.71 20.02
CA HIS A 237 -5.56 -13.07 20.40
C HIS A 237 -5.50 -14.13 21.50
N SER A 238 -6.45 -14.19 22.41
CA SER A 238 -6.49 -15.23 23.43
C SER A 238 -6.91 -16.60 22.87
N SER A 239 -7.76 -16.60 21.85
CA SER A 239 -8.18 -17.86 21.18
C SER A 239 -7.17 -18.40 20.17
N ASN A 240 -6.32 -17.54 19.59
CA ASN A 240 -5.34 -17.94 18.55
C ASN A 240 -3.97 -18.41 19.11
N LYS A 241 -3.79 -18.51 20.43
CA LYS A 241 -2.52 -18.98 21.02
C LYS A 241 -2.18 -20.45 20.75
N LYS A 242 -3.04 -21.23 20.08
CA LYS A 242 -2.88 -22.68 19.88
C LYS A 242 -2.49 -23.16 18.48
N GLU A 243 -2.35 -22.28 17.50
CA GLU A 243 -2.07 -22.75 16.13
C GLU A 243 -0.86 -22.04 15.51
N SER A 244 0.33 -22.44 15.91
CA SER A 244 1.53 -22.24 15.10
C SER A 244 2.05 -23.60 14.59
N SER A 245 1.25 -24.33 13.84
CA SER A 245 1.80 -25.36 12.98
C SER A 245 2.41 -24.67 11.77
N SER A 246 3.70 -24.59 11.72
CA SER A 246 4.46 -24.15 10.56
C SER A 246 4.43 -25.25 9.50
N ASP A 247 3.29 -25.41 8.84
CA ASP A 247 3.25 -26.21 7.63
C ASP A 247 4.12 -25.49 6.60
N ILE A 248 5.19 -26.15 6.17
CA ILE A 248 6.14 -25.61 5.18
C ILE A 248 5.52 -25.43 3.80
N ASN A 249 4.35 -26.01 3.56
CA ASN A 249 3.64 -25.96 2.26
C ASN A 249 2.67 -24.81 2.15
N THR A 250 2.32 -24.17 3.27
CA THR A 250 1.38 -23.04 3.30
C THR A 250 2.01 -21.82 3.95
N PRO A 251 1.71 -20.60 3.46
CA PRO A 251 2.17 -19.40 4.12
C PRO A 251 1.57 -19.32 5.53
N PRO A 252 2.31 -18.79 6.50
CA PRO A 252 1.80 -18.57 7.82
C PRO A 252 0.54 -17.69 7.78
N ARG A 253 -0.43 -17.97 8.67
CA ARG A 253 -1.72 -17.24 8.74
C ARG A 253 -1.58 -15.77 9.17
N PHE A 254 -0.41 -15.31 9.54
CA PHE A 254 -0.12 -13.91 9.84
C PHE A 254 0.57 -13.28 8.62
N ILE A 255 0.33 -12.01 8.42
CA ILE A 255 0.99 -11.23 7.37
C ILE A 255 2.47 -11.13 7.72
N LEU A 256 3.32 -11.62 6.84
CA LEU A 256 4.76 -11.43 6.93
C LEU A 256 5.10 -9.99 6.50
N THR A 257 6.06 -9.41 7.19
CA THR A 257 6.60 -8.11 6.78
C THR A 257 7.62 -8.28 5.66
N SER A 258 7.98 -7.22 4.98
CA SER A 258 9.08 -7.21 4.01
C SER A 258 10.37 -7.73 4.64
N PHE A 259 10.60 -7.36 5.91
CA PHE A 259 11.75 -7.82 6.66
C PHE A 259 11.73 -9.35 6.89
N ASP A 260 10.60 -9.92 7.25
CA ASP A 260 10.48 -11.37 7.41
C ASP A 260 10.76 -12.11 6.10
N LEU A 261 10.27 -11.56 4.99
CA LEU A 261 10.43 -12.11 3.65
C LEU A 261 11.86 -11.98 3.14
N SER A 262 12.56 -10.89 3.49
CA SER A 262 13.97 -10.67 3.13
C SER A 262 14.90 -11.75 3.67
N TYR A 263 14.50 -12.44 4.75
CA TYR A 263 15.27 -13.52 5.37
C TYR A 263 14.62 -14.90 5.26
N LEU A 264 13.51 -15.03 4.54
CA LEU A 264 12.82 -16.30 4.36
C LEU A 264 13.60 -17.20 3.39
N ASN A 265 13.80 -18.47 3.78
CA ASN A 265 14.44 -19.44 2.91
C ASN A 265 13.49 -19.95 1.83
N PHE A 266 13.52 -19.36 0.64
CA PHE A 266 12.68 -19.74 -0.49
C PHE A 266 12.91 -21.19 -0.96
N LYS A 267 14.12 -21.74 -0.75
CA LYS A 267 14.40 -23.15 -1.10
C LYS A 267 13.71 -24.11 -0.14
N LYS A 268 13.58 -23.70 1.14
CA LYS A 268 12.96 -24.53 2.18
C LYS A 268 11.44 -24.54 2.12
N PHE A 269 10.84 -23.44 1.73
CA PHE A 269 9.39 -23.27 1.71
C PHE A 269 8.84 -23.38 0.28
N PRO A 270 8.15 -24.49 -0.09
CA PRO A 270 7.64 -24.69 -1.45
C PRO A 270 6.71 -23.58 -1.92
N TRP A 271 5.87 -23.04 -1.02
CA TRP A 271 5.00 -21.91 -1.32
C TRP A 271 5.81 -20.65 -1.66
N ALA A 272 6.86 -20.36 -0.90
CA ALA A 272 7.68 -19.18 -1.11
C ALA A 272 8.49 -19.28 -2.42
N LYS A 273 8.96 -20.48 -2.76
CA LYS A 273 9.62 -20.75 -4.03
C LYS A 273 8.69 -20.49 -5.22
N LYS A 274 7.43 -20.94 -5.13
CA LYS A 274 6.42 -20.70 -6.18
C LYS A 274 6.09 -19.21 -6.31
N ALA A 275 5.88 -18.55 -5.16
CA ALA A 275 5.64 -17.13 -5.10
C ALA A 275 6.77 -16.35 -5.74
N TRP A 276 8.01 -16.67 -5.38
CA TRP A 276 9.19 -16.02 -5.93
C TRP A 276 9.26 -16.13 -7.45
N LYS A 277 9.02 -17.33 -7.99
CA LYS A 277 9.01 -17.53 -9.43
C LYS A 277 7.95 -16.67 -10.13
N ALA A 278 6.70 -16.73 -9.66
CA ALA A 278 5.60 -15.95 -10.25
C ALA A 278 5.85 -14.44 -10.15
N HIS A 279 6.43 -14.02 -9.03
CA HIS A 279 6.78 -12.64 -8.79
C HIS A 279 7.82 -12.11 -9.79
N LEU A 280 8.91 -12.85 -10.01
CA LEU A 280 9.93 -12.50 -11.00
C LEU A 280 9.36 -12.48 -12.43
N GLU A 281 8.47 -13.41 -12.77
CA GLU A 281 7.77 -13.44 -14.06
C GLU A 281 6.92 -12.17 -14.28
N ASN A 282 6.23 -11.67 -13.23
CA ASN A 282 5.47 -10.43 -13.31
C ASN A 282 6.37 -9.20 -13.50
N ILE A 283 7.53 -9.16 -12.88
CA ILE A 283 8.51 -8.07 -13.08
C ILE A 283 9.03 -8.08 -14.53
N LEU A 284 9.34 -9.26 -15.09
CA LEU A 284 9.75 -9.37 -16.50
C LEU A 284 8.64 -8.91 -17.45
N GLU A 285 7.40 -9.18 -17.11
CA GLU A 285 6.28 -8.72 -17.92
C GLU A 285 6.12 -7.19 -17.88
N PHE A 286 6.45 -6.53 -16.75
CA PHE A 286 6.57 -5.07 -16.68
C PHE A 286 7.67 -4.56 -17.61
N LYS A 287 8.84 -5.20 -17.59
CA LYS A 287 9.96 -4.84 -18.51
C LYS A 287 9.52 -4.96 -19.96
N LYS A 288 8.88 -6.07 -20.32
CA LYS A 288 8.36 -6.29 -21.67
C LYS A 288 7.36 -5.21 -22.09
N ILE A 289 6.39 -4.87 -21.23
CA ILE A 289 5.40 -3.82 -21.56
C ILE A 289 6.09 -2.47 -21.77
N SER A 290 7.07 -2.15 -20.92
CA SER A 290 7.86 -0.93 -21.09
C SER A 290 8.55 -0.90 -22.45
N ASP A 291 9.18 -2.00 -22.83
CA ASP A 291 9.85 -2.14 -24.14
C ASP A 291 8.87 -2.04 -25.31
N ASP A 292 7.71 -2.70 -25.22
CA ASP A 292 6.66 -2.70 -26.23
C ASP A 292 6.10 -1.29 -26.53
N VAL A 293 6.08 -0.42 -25.52
CA VAL A 293 5.65 0.99 -25.70
C VAL A 293 6.83 1.95 -25.93
N GLY A 294 8.06 1.47 -25.86
CA GLY A 294 9.26 2.30 -26.00
C GLY A 294 9.58 3.17 -24.78
N ALA A 295 9.09 2.78 -23.59
CA ALA A 295 9.37 3.45 -22.33
C ALA A 295 10.53 2.80 -21.58
N GLU A 296 11.26 3.57 -20.79
CA GLU A 296 12.15 3.00 -19.79
C GLU A 296 11.37 2.43 -18.60
N LEU A 297 11.94 1.50 -17.85
CA LEU A 297 11.42 1.00 -16.58
C LEU A 297 12.37 1.35 -15.45
N LEU A 298 11.85 2.05 -14.43
CA LEU A 298 12.53 2.27 -13.16
C LEU A 298 11.79 1.53 -12.04
N PHE A 299 12.47 0.58 -11.43
CA PHE A 299 11.98 -0.16 -10.29
C PHE A 299 12.37 0.57 -8.99
N VAL A 300 11.39 1.02 -8.21
CA VAL A 300 11.63 1.77 -6.96
C VAL A 300 11.25 0.91 -5.77
N PHE A 301 12.24 0.32 -5.12
CA PHE A 301 12.08 -0.58 -3.99
C PHE A 301 11.87 0.16 -2.68
N TRP A 302 10.78 -0.14 -1.99
CA TRP A 302 10.48 0.28 -0.65
C TRP A 302 10.19 -0.95 0.23
N GLY A 303 11.11 -1.31 1.09
CA GLY A 303 10.93 -2.37 2.07
C GLY A 303 10.45 -1.84 3.42
N ASP A 304 10.10 -2.74 4.33
CA ASP A 304 9.79 -2.37 5.71
C ASP A 304 11.00 -1.75 6.39
N LEU A 305 10.75 -0.69 7.12
CA LEU A 305 11.77 0.01 7.87
C LEU A 305 12.12 -0.73 9.19
N PRO A 306 13.33 -0.52 9.71
CA PRO A 306 13.90 -1.32 10.81
C PRO A 306 13.18 -1.29 12.14
N ASP A 307 12.12 -0.52 12.29
CA ASP A 307 11.38 -0.35 13.53
C ASP A 307 10.83 -1.65 14.15
N TYR A 308 10.71 -2.67 13.31
CA TYR A 308 10.29 -4.02 13.71
C TYR A 308 11.45 -5.02 13.83
N SER A 309 12.70 -4.54 13.69
CA SER A 309 13.86 -5.38 13.44
C SER A 309 14.02 -6.53 14.45
N ARG A 310 13.97 -6.30 15.76
CA ARG A 310 14.14 -7.36 16.76
C ARG A 310 12.99 -8.35 16.79
N LYS A 311 11.76 -7.88 16.72
CA LYS A 311 10.57 -8.73 16.75
C LYS A 311 10.49 -9.56 15.48
N HIS A 312 10.66 -8.91 14.34
CA HIS A 312 10.57 -9.54 13.02
C HIS A 312 11.78 -10.44 12.75
N PHE A 313 12.96 -10.05 13.18
CA PHE A 313 14.13 -10.91 13.14
C PHE A 313 13.93 -12.22 13.92
N LYS A 314 13.38 -12.15 15.15
CA LYS A 314 13.02 -13.34 15.92
C LYS A 314 11.94 -14.17 15.22
N GLN A 315 11.02 -13.54 14.53
CA GLN A 315 9.97 -14.19 13.75
C GLN A 315 10.55 -14.90 12.53
N ALA A 316 11.40 -14.24 11.74
CA ALA A 316 12.11 -14.84 10.63
C ALA A 316 13.01 -16.01 11.05
N LEU A 317 13.70 -15.87 12.19
CA LEU A 317 14.45 -16.99 12.80
C LEU A 317 13.54 -18.16 13.18
N ASN A 318 12.37 -17.89 13.75
CA ASN A 318 11.42 -18.94 14.11
C ASN A 318 10.86 -19.65 12.89
N LEU A 319 10.60 -18.95 11.80
CA LEU A 319 10.19 -19.54 10.51
C LEU A 319 11.29 -20.46 9.95
N ASN A 320 12.53 -20.08 10.16
CA ASN A 320 13.70 -20.80 9.66
C ASN A 320 14.35 -21.72 10.75
N LYS A 321 13.57 -22.37 11.59
CA LYS A 321 14.01 -23.09 12.81
C LYS A 321 15.24 -23.99 12.70
N ASN A 322 15.57 -24.48 11.52
CA ASN A 322 16.72 -25.35 11.29
C ASN A 322 17.97 -24.60 10.78
N LEU A 323 17.94 -23.29 10.83
CA LEU A 323 19.05 -22.46 10.39
C LEU A 323 19.96 -22.15 11.59
N LYS A 324 21.27 -22.29 11.43
CA LYS A 324 22.22 -21.87 12.47
C LYS A 324 22.15 -20.36 12.66
N LYS A 325 22.10 -19.94 13.92
CA LYS A 325 22.00 -18.52 14.31
C LYS A 325 23.21 -17.76 13.76
N GLY A 326 22.97 -16.75 12.93
CA GLY A 326 24.01 -15.83 12.43
C GLY A 326 24.48 -16.09 11.00
N GLU A 327 24.90 -17.32 10.64
CA GLU A 327 25.48 -17.60 9.31
C GLU A 327 24.47 -17.57 8.17
N GLN A 328 23.25 -17.93 8.43
CA GLN A 328 22.25 -18.13 7.36
C GLN A 328 21.37 -16.92 7.10
N ILE A 329 21.31 -15.96 8.00
CA ILE A 329 20.59 -14.71 7.80
C ILE A 329 21.37 -13.80 6.84
N ILE A 330 22.68 -13.77 6.96
CA ILE A 330 23.55 -13.01 6.05
C ILE A 330 23.49 -13.59 4.62
N THR A 331 23.27 -14.89 4.48
CA THR A 331 23.21 -15.59 3.19
C THR A 331 21.84 -15.60 2.53
N LEU A 332 20.77 -15.32 3.27
CA LEU A 332 19.38 -15.39 2.81
C LEU A 332 18.75 -14.00 2.58
N ASN A 333 19.52 -13.01 2.23
CA ASN A 333 18.97 -11.69 1.88
C ASN A 333 18.29 -11.76 0.50
N ASN A 334 16.98 -11.94 0.51
CA ASN A 334 16.18 -12.05 -0.70
C ASN A 334 16.10 -10.74 -1.48
N ASP A 335 16.29 -9.59 -0.81
CA ASP A 335 16.40 -8.29 -1.49
C ASP A 335 17.61 -8.28 -2.41
N LYS A 336 18.76 -8.84 -1.98
CA LYS A 336 19.93 -9.00 -2.83
C LYS A 336 19.70 -9.93 -4.02
N LEU A 337 18.87 -10.98 -3.83
CA LEU A 337 18.47 -11.84 -4.94
C LEU A 337 17.58 -11.09 -5.93
N LEU A 338 16.70 -10.23 -5.44
CA LEU A 338 15.88 -9.38 -6.28
C LEU A 338 16.75 -8.39 -7.07
N PHE A 339 17.62 -7.65 -6.41
CA PHE A 339 18.49 -6.67 -7.08
C PHE A 339 19.40 -7.32 -8.13
N LYS A 340 19.99 -8.48 -7.79
CA LYS A 340 20.76 -9.27 -8.76
C LYS A 340 19.91 -9.66 -9.98
N PHE A 341 18.68 -10.07 -9.78
CA PHE A 341 17.75 -10.38 -10.87
C PHE A 341 17.43 -9.14 -11.73
N LEU A 342 17.23 -7.99 -11.11
CA LEU A 342 17.00 -6.74 -11.85
C LEU A 342 18.20 -6.36 -12.70
N GLU A 343 19.41 -6.48 -12.16
CA GLU A 343 20.67 -6.26 -12.86
C GLU A 343 20.85 -7.21 -14.06
N GLU A 344 20.62 -8.52 -13.84
CA GLU A 344 20.72 -9.55 -14.90
C GLU A 344 19.72 -9.35 -16.05
N ASN A 345 18.62 -8.63 -15.80
CA ASN A 345 17.59 -8.32 -16.78
C ASN A 345 17.60 -6.87 -17.26
N ASN A 346 18.68 -6.11 -16.98
CA ASN A 346 18.84 -4.71 -17.37
C ASN A 346 17.64 -3.83 -16.94
N ILE A 347 17.12 -4.04 -15.74
CA ILE A 347 16.09 -3.21 -15.12
C ILE A 347 16.74 -2.23 -14.17
N ASN A 348 16.62 -0.95 -14.45
CA ASN A 348 17.08 0.10 -13.56
C ASN A 348 16.32 0.07 -12.24
N TYR A 349 17.02 0.19 -11.11
CA TYR A 349 16.37 0.19 -9.81
C TYR A 349 16.92 1.24 -8.84
N LEU A 350 16.13 1.56 -7.84
CA LEU A 350 16.47 2.42 -6.72
C LEU A 350 16.05 1.74 -5.41
N ASP A 351 17.04 1.44 -4.54
CA ASP A 351 16.80 0.92 -3.18
C ASP A 351 16.59 2.06 -2.19
N LEU A 352 15.32 2.48 -2.03
CA LEU A 352 14.95 3.51 -1.07
C LEU A 352 15.08 3.07 0.38
N SER A 353 14.93 1.77 0.66
CA SER A 353 15.04 1.26 2.02
C SER A 353 16.44 1.42 2.55
N LYS A 354 17.44 1.09 1.74
CA LYS A 354 18.84 1.31 2.10
C LYS A 354 19.14 2.79 2.35
N LEU A 355 18.67 3.67 1.45
CA LEU A 355 18.86 5.12 1.60
C LEU A 355 18.17 5.69 2.85
N ALA A 356 16.99 5.15 3.22
CA ALA A 356 16.31 5.51 4.44
C ALA A 356 17.07 5.02 5.69
N TRP A 357 17.65 3.82 5.63
CA TRP A 357 18.49 3.29 6.70
C TRP A 357 19.74 4.13 6.91
N ASP A 358 20.41 4.51 5.82
CA ASP A 358 21.58 5.37 5.87
C ASP A 358 21.25 6.76 6.47
N LEU A 359 20.08 7.32 6.14
CA LEU A 359 19.61 8.61 6.67
C LEU A 359 19.46 8.60 8.19
N VAL A 360 18.95 7.52 8.77
CA VAL A 360 18.74 7.42 10.23
C VAL A 360 19.94 6.85 10.98
N GLY A 361 21.04 6.56 10.29
CA GLY A 361 22.26 6.04 10.87
C GLY A 361 22.14 4.61 11.40
N TYR A 362 21.30 3.80 10.78
CA TYR A 362 21.09 2.40 11.14
C TYR A 362 22.34 1.56 10.80
N LYS A 363 22.99 1.02 11.81
CA LYS A 363 24.27 0.31 11.65
C LYS A 363 24.17 -1.19 11.70
N SER A 364 23.11 -1.75 12.27
CA SER A 364 22.92 -3.21 12.38
C SER A 364 21.46 -3.61 12.57
N LEU A 365 21.15 -4.84 12.22
CA LEU A 365 19.82 -5.48 12.42
C LEU A 365 19.43 -5.61 13.90
N THR A 366 20.33 -5.30 14.83
CA THR A 366 20.11 -5.39 16.26
C THR A 366 19.85 -4.03 16.91
N ASP A 367 20.03 -2.93 16.19
CA ASP A 367 19.77 -1.60 16.71
C ASP A 367 18.26 -1.35 16.84
N GLU A 368 17.87 -0.70 17.93
CA GLU A 368 16.46 -0.36 18.16
C GLU A 368 16.12 0.90 17.36
N GLY A 369 15.50 0.68 16.20
CA GLY A 369 15.18 1.75 15.25
C GLY A 369 13.87 2.48 15.56
N GLU A 370 13.63 2.95 16.79
CA GLU A 370 12.46 3.78 17.10
C GLU A 370 12.46 5.13 16.35
N LYS A 371 13.60 5.53 15.80
CA LYS A 371 13.79 6.88 15.25
C LYS A 371 13.24 7.11 13.85
N LEU A 372 12.92 6.06 13.08
CA LEU A 372 12.37 6.23 11.72
C LEU A 372 10.87 6.49 11.69
N ARG A 373 10.18 5.95 12.67
CA ARG A 373 8.80 6.33 12.89
C ARG A 373 8.78 7.81 13.23
N ASP A 374 7.80 8.51 12.74
CA ASP A 374 7.67 9.96 12.86
C ASP A 374 8.57 10.77 11.90
N VAL A 375 9.70 10.21 11.39
CA VAL A 375 10.54 10.92 10.41
C VAL A 375 10.02 10.70 8.98
N LEU A 376 9.89 9.45 8.53
CA LEU A 376 9.52 9.12 7.15
C LEU A 376 8.17 8.40 7.01
N ILE A 377 7.67 7.80 8.07
CA ILE A 377 6.42 7.04 8.07
C ILE A 377 5.45 7.55 9.15
N TRP A 378 4.17 7.24 8.98
CA TRP A 378 3.19 7.55 10.00
C TRP A 378 3.42 6.72 11.26
N ARG A 379 3.27 7.35 12.44
CA ARG A 379 3.60 6.74 13.74
C ARG A 379 2.92 5.39 14.02
N ASN A 380 1.69 5.23 13.58
CA ASN A 380 0.88 4.04 13.83
C ASN A 380 0.66 3.21 12.57
N ASP A 381 1.43 3.49 11.52
CA ASP A 381 1.25 2.88 10.21
C ASP A 381 2.59 2.86 9.45
N ASN A 382 2.74 1.96 8.48
CA ASN A 382 3.99 1.80 7.72
C ASN A 382 4.01 2.60 6.41
N HIS A 383 3.00 3.42 6.15
CA HIS A 383 2.97 4.25 4.96
C HIS A 383 3.76 5.54 5.15
N LEU A 384 4.27 6.05 4.05
CA LEU A 384 5.01 7.31 4.03
C LEU A 384 4.15 8.47 4.55
N ASN A 385 4.71 9.24 5.48
CA ASN A 385 4.17 10.53 5.88
C ASN A 385 4.61 11.64 4.90
N VAL A 386 4.33 12.90 5.20
CA VAL A 386 4.70 14.03 4.33
C VAL A 386 6.21 14.10 4.09
N GLU A 387 7.02 13.89 5.12
CA GLU A 387 8.49 13.92 4.99
C GLU A 387 9.02 12.69 4.23
N GLY A 388 8.40 11.53 4.41
CA GLY A 388 8.69 10.34 3.62
C GLY A 388 8.39 10.51 2.13
N ASN A 389 7.30 11.19 1.79
CA ASN A 389 6.99 11.53 0.41
C ASN A 389 8.01 12.52 -0.19
N LYS A 390 8.46 13.53 0.57
CA LYS A 390 9.54 14.43 0.13
C LYS A 390 10.85 13.66 -0.10
N PHE A 391 11.22 12.80 0.84
CA PHE A 391 12.40 11.95 0.75
C PHE A 391 12.36 11.08 -0.51
N MET A 392 11.26 10.38 -0.75
CA MET A 392 11.08 9.54 -1.93
C MET A 392 11.20 10.34 -3.22
N SER A 393 10.50 11.48 -3.32
CA SER A 393 10.61 12.39 -4.47
C SER A 393 12.04 12.83 -4.74
N GLU A 394 12.78 13.21 -3.68
CA GLU A 394 14.16 13.67 -3.82
C GLU A 394 15.11 12.55 -4.29
N LYS A 395 14.96 11.35 -3.75
CA LYS A 395 15.82 10.22 -4.13
C LYS A 395 15.55 9.73 -5.55
N ILE A 396 14.28 9.70 -5.97
CA ILE A 396 13.93 9.39 -7.35
C ILE A 396 14.47 10.48 -8.29
N TYR A 397 14.29 11.75 -7.96
CA TYR A 397 14.84 12.85 -8.74
C TYR A 397 16.35 12.70 -8.98
N ASN A 398 17.13 12.46 -7.91
CA ASN A 398 18.57 12.27 -8.01
C ASN A 398 18.94 11.05 -8.85
N LYS A 399 18.18 9.95 -8.75
CA LYS A 399 18.38 8.75 -9.58
C LYS A 399 18.16 9.06 -11.05
N LEU A 400 17.06 9.73 -11.39
CA LEU A 400 16.73 10.10 -12.76
C LEU A 400 17.81 11.00 -13.41
N LEU A 401 18.38 11.91 -12.64
CA LEU A 401 19.49 12.77 -13.10
C LEU A 401 20.79 12.00 -13.25
N ASN A 402 21.18 11.24 -12.24
CA ASN A 402 22.49 10.55 -12.23
C ASN A 402 22.59 9.49 -13.32
N ASP A 403 21.48 8.86 -13.66
CA ASP A 403 21.42 7.82 -14.69
C ASP A 403 21.10 8.40 -16.09
N ASN A 404 20.94 9.72 -16.23
CA ASN A 404 20.55 10.40 -17.46
C ASN A 404 19.21 9.88 -18.05
N ILE A 405 18.29 9.40 -17.21
CA ILE A 405 16.96 8.92 -17.64
C ILE A 405 16.10 10.11 -18.10
N ILE A 406 16.31 11.28 -17.52
CA ILE A 406 15.70 12.53 -17.94
C ILE A 406 16.77 13.54 -18.33
N ASP A 407 16.55 14.20 -19.46
CA ASP A 407 17.36 15.33 -19.90
C ASP A 407 16.66 16.63 -19.45
N MET A 408 17.32 17.34 -18.53
CA MET A 408 16.81 18.61 -18.00
C MET A 408 17.07 19.79 -18.95
N GLU A 409 17.95 19.63 -19.94
CA GLU A 409 18.23 20.69 -20.90
C GLU A 409 17.17 20.75 -22.00
N ALA A 410 16.55 19.64 -22.35
CA ALA A 410 15.48 19.58 -23.35
C ALA A 410 14.18 20.26 -22.90
N ASN A 411 14.04 20.62 -21.62
CA ASN A 411 12.81 21.19 -21.03
C ASN A 411 12.97 22.69 -20.66
N LYS A 412 14.02 23.36 -21.12
CA LYS A 412 14.20 24.82 -21.04
C LYS A 412 13.72 25.48 -22.32
#